data_73de58a607632af5c7c09c80609b0aca
#
_entry.id   73de58a607632af5c7c09c80609b0aca
#
_cell.length_a   1.000
_cell.length_b   1.000
_cell.length_c   1.000
_cell.angle_alpha   90.00
_cell.angle_beta   90.00
_cell.angle_gamma   90.00
#
_symmetry.space_group_name_H-M   'P 1'
#
loop_
_entity.id
_entity.type
_entity.pdbx_description
1 polymer ?
#
loop_
_entity_poly.entity_id
_entity_poly.type
_entity_poly.pdbx_seq_one_letter_code
_entity_poly.pdbx_strand_id
1 'polypeptide(L)'
;MSKAGKILQETKRFEALLSENFGAQGADLAEKTSAAAGELPKGIVEKLLFLARLQSQAQAGERISAADAKQAGYWIAAVRPYLDYGAARGRGDRLRRAVGLVALAVAAYYLYRVWKRRL
;
A
#
# COMPACT_ATOMS: atom_id res chain seq x y z
N MET A 1 -3.70 -9.18 -25.25
CA MET A 1 -2.65 -8.61 -24.36
C MET A 1 -1.58 -9.65 -24.07
N SER A 2 -0.32 -9.26 -24.14
CA SER A 2 0.76 -10.15 -23.75
C SER A 2 0.74 -10.42 -22.24
N LYS A 3 1.35 -11.51 -21.81
CA LYS A 3 1.47 -11.84 -20.37
C LYS A 3 2.20 -10.72 -19.61
N ALA A 4 3.23 -10.14 -20.22
CA ALA A 4 3.96 -9.01 -19.65
C ALA A 4 3.08 -7.77 -19.50
N GLY A 5 2.25 -7.46 -20.50
CA GLY A 5 1.31 -6.34 -20.43
C GLY A 5 0.29 -6.48 -19.31
N LYS A 6 -0.21 -7.68 -19.09
CA LYS A 6 -1.16 -7.97 -18.01
C LYS A 6 -0.50 -7.81 -16.63
N ILE A 7 0.73 -8.28 -16.48
CA ILE A 7 1.50 -8.12 -15.24
C ILE A 7 1.74 -6.64 -14.96
N LEU A 8 2.14 -5.85 -15.96
CA LEU A 8 2.33 -4.41 -15.82
C LEU A 8 1.04 -3.70 -15.37
N GLN A 9 -0.08 -4.05 -15.96
CA GLN A 9 -1.37 -3.47 -15.61
C GLN A 9 -1.76 -3.77 -14.16
N GLU A 10 -1.63 -5.02 -13.73
CA GLU A 10 -1.97 -5.42 -12.36
C GLU A 10 -1.00 -4.85 -11.32
N THR A 11 0.30 -4.81 -11.62
CA THR A 11 1.29 -4.23 -10.70
C THR A 11 1.12 -2.72 -10.55
N LYS A 12 0.75 -2.00 -11.61
CA LYS A 12 0.42 -0.57 -11.52
C LYS A 12 -0.82 -0.34 -10.66
N ARG A 13 -1.81 -1.21 -10.76
CA ARG A 13 -2.99 -1.16 -9.91
C ARG A 13 -2.62 -1.35 -8.44
N PHE A 14 -1.71 -2.28 -8.14
CA PHE A 14 -1.22 -2.50 -6.78
C PHE A 14 -0.44 -1.30 -6.26
N GLU A 15 0.37 -0.64 -7.10
CA GLU A 15 1.03 0.61 -6.72
C GLU A 15 0.03 1.68 -6.29
N ALA A 16 -1.06 1.85 -7.05
CA ALA A 16 -2.11 2.79 -6.71
C ALA A 16 -2.80 2.43 -5.40
N LEU A 17 -3.11 1.15 -5.19
CA LEU A 17 -3.73 0.66 -3.94
C LEU A 17 -2.82 0.86 -2.73
N LEU A 18 -1.52 0.61 -2.87
CA LEU A 18 -0.56 0.84 -1.79
C LEU A 18 -0.46 2.33 -1.45
N SER A 19 -0.46 3.20 -2.44
CA SER A 19 -0.44 4.65 -2.21
C SER A 19 -1.72 5.14 -1.54
N GLU A 20 -2.87 4.73 -2.05
CA GLU A 20 -4.18 5.19 -1.57
C GLU A 20 -4.55 4.61 -0.20
N ASN A 21 -4.29 3.33 0.01
CA ASN A 21 -4.79 2.60 1.18
C ASN A 21 -3.77 2.52 2.32
N PHE A 22 -2.48 2.51 2.00
CA PHE A 22 -1.40 2.40 2.98
C PHE A 22 -0.52 3.64 3.05
N GLY A 23 -0.76 4.64 2.18
CA GLY A 23 0.03 5.85 2.13
C GLY A 23 1.48 5.62 1.73
N ALA A 24 1.76 4.51 1.07
CA ALA A 24 3.10 4.15 0.66
C ALA A 24 3.59 5.11 -0.43
N GLN A 25 4.80 5.62 -0.26
CA GLN A 25 5.46 6.47 -1.23
C GLN A 25 6.62 5.71 -1.87
N GLY A 26 6.87 5.99 -3.12
CA GLY A 26 7.94 5.36 -3.89
C GLY A 26 7.71 5.50 -5.38
N ALA A 27 8.76 5.28 -6.17
CA ALA A 27 8.72 5.39 -7.62
C ALA A 27 8.12 4.15 -8.30
N ASP A 28 8.20 2.98 -7.65
CA ASP A 28 7.75 1.71 -8.20
C ASP A 28 7.12 0.83 -7.14
N LEU A 29 6.68 -0.36 -7.56
CA LEU A 29 6.04 -1.33 -6.67
C LEU A 29 6.98 -1.80 -5.55
N ALA A 30 8.27 -2.01 -5.84
CA ALA A 30 9.25 -2.45 -4.85
C ALA A 30 9.42 -1.43 -3.72
N GLU A 31 9.58 -0.16 -4.06
CA GLU A 31 9.72 0.92 -3.08
C GLU A 31 8.45 1.10 -2.25
N LYS A 32 7.28 1.09 -2.89
CA LYS A 32 5.99 1.20 -2.19
C LYS A 32 5.74 0.02 -1.26
N THR A 33 6.10 -1.19 -1.68
CA THR A 33 5.99 -2.38 -0.84
C THR A 33 6.90 -2.28 0.37
N SER A 34 8.13 -1.83 0.19
CA SER A 34 9.07 -1.62 1.29
C SER A 34 8.55 -0.57 2.27
N ALA A 35 7.96 0.51 1.78
CA ALA A 35 7.36 1.55 2.62
C ALA A 35 6.18 1.03 3.44
N ALA A 36 5.38 0.11 2.90
CA ALA A 36 4.22 -0.48 3.57
C ALA A 36 4.53 -1.79 4.32
N ALA A 37 5.78 -2.26 4.30
CA ALA A 37 6.16 -3.58 4.83
C ALA A 37 5.79 -3.77 6.31
N GLY A 38 5.83 -2.71 7.11
CA GLY A 38 5.46 -2.77 8.52
C GLY A 38 3.96 -2.96 8.76
N GLU A 39 3.13 -2.66 7.77
CA GLU A 39 1.66 -2.77 7.85
C GLU A 39 1.11 -4.02 7.15
N LEU A 40 1.98 -4.78 6.46
CA LEU A 40 1.60 -5.94 5.67
C LEU A 40 2.16 -7.22 6.28
N PRO A 41 1.44 -8.37 6.17
CA PRO A 41 2.01 -9.66 6.53
C PRO A 41 3.23 -9.98 5.66
N LYS A 42 4.20 -10.66 6.25
CA LYS A 42 5.45 -11.04 5.57
C LYS A 42 5.21 -11.80 4.26
N GLY A 43 4.26 -12.73 4.26
CA GLY A 43 3.93 -13.51 3.04
C GLY A 43 3.39 -12.64 1.91
N ILE A 44 2.63 -11.60 2.23
CA ILE A 44 2.13 -10.64 1.22
C ILE A 44 3.27 -9.77 0.71
N VAL A 45 4.18 -9.32 1.58
CA VAL A 45 5.36 -8.55 1.19
C VAL A 45 6.22 -9.35 0.22
N GLU A 46 6.48 -10.62 0.50
CA GLU A 46 7.27 -11.50 -0.37
C GLU A 46 6.63 -11.66 -1.75
N LYS A 47 5.30 -11.84 -1.80
CA LYS A 47 4.56 -11.93 -3.06
C LYS A 47 4.62 -10.63 -3.87
N LEU A 48 4.47 -9.50 -3.21
CA LEU A 48 4.58 -8.18 -3.85
C LEU A 48 5.99 -7.93 -4.39
N LEU A 49 7.03 -8.31 -3.66
CA LEU A 49 8.42 -8.17 -4.13
C LEU A 49 8.71 -9.07 -5.33
N PHE A 50 8.15 -10.26 -5.37
CA PHE A 50 8.23 -11.14 -6.55
C PHE A 50 7.57 -10.46 -7.76
N LEU A 51 6.37 -9.91 -7.59
CA LEU A 51 5.67 -9.19 -8.65
C LEU A 51 6.42 -7.92 -9.09
N ALA A 52 7.05 -7.22 -8.15
CA ALA A 52 7.88 -6.06 -8.44
C ALA A 52 9.09 -6.41 -9.32
N ARG A 53 9.70 -7.57 -9.09
CA ARG A 53 10.78 -8.08 -9.94
C ARG A 53 10.30 -8.31 -11.37
N LEU A 54 9.14 -8.95 -11.52
CA LEU A 54 8.53 -9.18 -12.83
C LEU A 54 8.13 -7.88 -13.52
N GLN A 55 7.63 -6.91 -12.78
CA GLN A 55 7.33 -5.57 -13.29
C GLN A 55 8.57 -4.92 -13.89
N SER A 56 9.69 -4.99 -13.16
CA SER A 56 10.96 -4.44 -13.61
C SER A 56 11.45 -5.14 -14.89
N GLN A 57 11.36 -6.47 -14.96
CA GLN A 57 11.72 -7.25 -16.15
C GLN A 57 10.84 -6.86 -17.35
N ALA A 58 9.53 -6.74 -17.14
CA ALA A 58 8.59 -6.36 -18.19
C ALA A 58 8.85 -4.95 -18.71
N GLN A 59 9.16 -3.99 -17.82
CA GLN A 59 9.48 -2.62 -18.21
C GLN A 59 10.79 -2.54 -19.00
N ALA A 60 11.75 -3.39 -18.69
CA ALA A 60 13.02 -3.48 -19.41
C ALA A 60 12.90 -4.24 -20.76
N GLY A 61 11.73 -4.74 -21.08
CA GLY A 61 11.52 -5.53 -22.30
C GLY A 61 12.06 -6.96 -22.21
N GLU A 62 12.41 -7.43 -21.02
CA GLU A 62 12.89 -8.79 -20.79
C GLU A 62 11.74 -9.79 -20.89
N ARG A 63 12.06 -10.97 -21.41
CA ARG A 63 11.07 -12.04 -21.55
C ARG A 63 10.77 -12.68 -20.19
N ILE A 64 9.48 -12.73 -19.84
CA ILE A 64 9.02 -13.41 -18.63
C ILE A 64 8.77 -14.87 -18.97
N SER A 65 9.35 -15.79 -18.18
CA SER A 65 9.15 -17.23 -18.38
C SER A 65 7.68 -17.62 -18.13
N ALA A 66 7.25 -18.71 -18.78
CA ALA A 66 5.89 -19.23 -18.59
C ALA A 66 5.64 -19.63 -17.13
N ALA A 67 6.65 -20.16 -16.44
CA ALA A 67 6.58 -20.53 -15.03
C ALA A 67 6.38 -19.29 -14.15
N ASP A 68 7.14 -18.22 -14.39
CA ASP A 68 7.00 -16.96 -13.65
C ASP A 68 5.67 -16.29 -13.92
N ALA A 69 5.19 -16.30 -15.16
CA ALA A 69 3.89 -15.74 -15.52
C ALA A 69 2.74 -16.49 -14.82
N LYS A 70 2.82 -17.80 -14.73
CA LYS A 70 1.85 -18.63 -14.01
C LYS A 70 1.87 -18.35 -12.51
N GLN A 71 3.05 -18.27 -11.92
CA GLN A 71 3.22 -17.93 -10.51
C GLN A 71 2.71 -16.52 -10.21
N ALA A 72 2.96 -15.57 -11.10
CA ALA A 72 2.45 -14.20 -10.98
C ALA A 72 0.92 -14.17 -10.94
N GLY A 73 0.25 -14.96 -11.77
CA GLY A 73 -1.21 -15.09 -11.76
C GLY A 73 -1.74 -15.54 -10.40
N TYR A 74 -1.11 -16.52 -9.78
CA TYR A 74 -1.48 -16.99 -8.44
C TYR A 74 -1.25 -15.92 -7.37
N TRP A 75 -0.10 -15.24 -7.42
CA TRP A 75 0.24 -14.19 -6.43
C TRP A 75 -0.64 -12.96 -6.58
N ILE A 76 -0.99 -12.57 -7.81
CA ILE A 76 -1.94 -11.47 -8.07
C ILE A 76 -3.30 -11.81 -7.44
N ALA A 77 -3.79 -13.01 -7.66
CA ALA A 77 -5.07 -13.45 -7.08
C ALA A 77 -5.03 -13.49 -5.54
N ALA A 78 -3.89 -13.86 -4.94
CA ALA A 78 -3.73 -13.92 -3.49
C ALA A 78 -3.60 -12.52 -2.85
N VAL A 79 -2.92 -11.60 -3.51
CA VAL A 79 -2.65 -10.25 -2.99
C VAL A 79 -3.83 -9.31 -3.18
N ARG A 80 -4.54 -9.41 -4.30
CA ARG A 80 -5.63 -8.50 -4.65
C ARG A 80 -6.69 -8.34 -3.55
N PRO A 81 -7.31 -9.42 -3.02
CA PRO A 81 -8.32 -9.24 -1.97
C PRO A 81 -7.72 -8.67 -0.69
N TYR A 82 -6.45 -8.95 -0.41
CA TYR A 82 -5.79 -8.43 0.78
C TYR A 82 -5.60 -6.91 0.68
N LEU A 83 -5.18 -6.39 -0.45
CA LEU A 83 -5.02 -4.95 -0.67
C LEU A 83 -6.37 -4.24 -0.72
N ASP A 84 -7.36 -4.83 -1.39
CA ASP A 84 -8.72 -4.28 -1.45
C ASP A 84 -9.38 -4.27 -0.06
N TYR A 85 -9.22 -5.32 0.72
CA TYR A 85 -9.76 -5.43 2.07
C TYR A 85 -8.99 -4.56 3.06
N GLY A 86 -7.68 -4.46 2.91
CA GLY A 86 -6.83 -3.55 3.67
C GLY A 86 -7.22 -2.09 3.50
N ALA A 87 -7.79 -1.73 2.33
CA ALA A 87 -8.32 -0.41 2.05
C ALA A 87 -9.40 0.02 3.05
N ALA A 88 -10.35 -0.87 3.34
CA ALA A 88 -11.45 -0.58 4.26
C ALA A 88 -10.95 -0.42 5.70
N ARG A 89 -9.96 -1.22 6.11
CA ARG A 89 -9.35 -1.13 7.46
C ARG A 89 -8.41 0.07 7.59
N GLY A 90 -7.59 0.33 6.58
CA GLY A 90 -6.64 1.44 6.58
C GLY A 90 -7.32 2.81 6.66
N ARG A 91 -8.41 2.99 5.94
CA ARG A 91 -9.21 4.23 5.99
C ARG A 91 -9.81 4.47 7.36
N GLY A 92 -10.33 3.44 8.01
CA GLY A 92 -10.91 3.53 9.34
C GLY A 92 -9.88 3.94 10.38
N ASP A 93 -8.70 3.32 10.39
CA ASP A 93 -7.63 3.61 11.33
C ASP A 93 -7.02 5.00 11.12
N ARG A 94 -6.87 5.44 9.87
CA ARG A 94 -6.39 6.80 9.55
C ARG A 94 -7.36 7.87 9.99
N LEU A 95 -8.65 7.66 9.74
CA LEU A 95 -9.69 8.58 10.19
C LEU A 95 -9.74 8.64 11.72
N ARG A 96 -9.62 7.51 12.40
CA ARG A 96 -9.57 7.46 13.87
C ARG A 96 -8.35 8.19 14.42
N ARG A 97 -7.16 8.01 13.81
CA ARG A 97 -5.93 8.72 14.21
C ARG A 97 -6.05 10.22 13.96
N ALA A 98 -6.57 10.62 12.80
CA ALA A 98 -6.77 12.04 12.48
C ALA A 98 -7.78 12.69 13.40
N VAL A 99 -8.91 12.04 13.68
CA VAL A 99 -9.94 12.54 14.63
C VAL A 99 -9.36 12.60 16.04
N GLY A 100 -8.57 11.60 16.46
CA GLY A 100 -7.92 11.60 17.77
C GLY A 100 -6.95 12.77 17.95
N LEU A 101 -6.14 13.07 16.93
CA LEU A 101 -5.20 14.21 16.95
C LEU A 101 -5.92 15.55 17.00
N VAL A 102 -7.00 15.71 16.24
CA VAL A 102 -7.82 16.93 16.24
C VAL A 102 -8.51 17.11 17.60
N ALA A 103 -9.05 16.05 18.18
CA ALA A 103 -9.69 16.08 19.50
C ALA A 103 -8.71 16.48 20.59
N LEU A 104 -7.47 15.96 20.56
CA LEU A 104 -6.41 16.31 21.50
C LEU A 104 -5.99 17.78 21.35
N ALA A 105 -5.87 18.29 20.13
CA ALA A 105 -5.54 19.69 19.87
C ALA A 105 -6.61 20.63 20.37
N VAL A 106 -7.90 20.30 20.17
CA VAL A 106 -9.03 21.09 20.68
C VAL A 106 -9.07 21.08 22.21
N ALA A 107 -8.87 19.93 22.84
CA ALA A 107 -8.85 19.80 24.30
C ALA A 107 -7.69 20.62 24.91
N ALA A 108 -6.50 20.56 24.31
CA ALA A 108 -5.34 21.34 24.75
C ALA A 108 -5.59 22.84 24.62
N TYR A 109 -6.22 23.28 23.54
CA TYR A 109 -6.58 24.67 23.32
C TYR A 109 -7.60 25.15 24.36
N TYR A 110 -8.60 24.35 24.67
CA TYR A 110 -9.61 24.67 25.69
C TYR A 110 -8.99 24.78 27.08
N LEU A 111 -8.14 23.85 27.46
CA LEU A 111 -7.43 23.89 28.75
C LEU A 111 -6.54 25.12 28.87
N TYR A 112 -5.81 25.47 27.80
CA TYR A 112 -4.98 26.67 27.75
C TYR A 112 -5.81 27.94 27.93
N ARG A 113 -6.98 28.02 27.29
CA ARG A 113 -7.87 29.17 27.36
C ARG A 113 -8.49 29.36 28.77
N VAL A 114 -8.87 28.26 29.41
CA VAL A 114 -9.38 28.26 30.78
C VAL A 114 -8.27 28.66 31.77
N TRP A 115 -7.05 28.14 31.60
CA TRP A 115 -5.90 28.46 32.42
C TRP A 115 -5.54 29.94 32.33
N LYS A 116 -5.56 30.50 31.12
CA LYS A 116 -5.27 31.95 30.91
C LYS A 116 -6.32 32.87 31.51
N ARG A 117 -7.57 32.41 31.60
CA ARG A 117 -8.64 33.20 32.25
C ARG A 117 -8.56 33.23 33.78
N ARG A 118 -7.90 32.26 34.39
CA ARG A 118 -7.73 32.20 35.85
C ARG A 118 -6.49 32.98 36.33
N LEU A 119 -5.65 33.37 35.44
CA LEU A 119 -4.54 34.26 35.70
C LEU A 119 -4.95 35.72 35.49
#